data_dc3be9e7fd510d64afbeb5d0332879b9
#
_entry.id   dc3be9e7fd510d64afbeb5d0332879b9
#
_cell.length_a   1.000
_cell.length_b   1.000
_cell.length_c   1.000
_cell.angle_alpha   90.00
_cell.angle_beta   90.00
_cell.angle_gamma   90.00
#
_symmetry.space_group_name_H-M   'P 1'
#
loop_
_entity.id
_entity.type
_entity.pdbx_description
1 polymer ?
#
loop_
_entity_poly.entity_id
_entity_poly.type
_entity_poly.pdbx_seq_one_letter_code
_entity_poly.pdbx_strand_id
1 'polypeptide(L)'
;LGLLLLGFLVEGVSAKVVLFAVALAVAAVPEGLPAVLTLALALGVERMARRKAVVRRLSAVEALGSVTVIATDKTGTLTENRMEVQELLSPDPEKALLAMVLCNDADLATGAGDPLELGLLRYASRFLDVERVRREHPRLSERPFDSAWKFMRVTTPLGSFLKGAPEALIPRLALPQEEQARLFEEAGAHAAKGFRVLALAFGEGEREEGLRFLGFVLLLDPPRPEVPEAVARVLKAGVRVVMVTGDHPATARAIARRVGMPAEVVATGEDLETLSDEELLKVDVFARVRPEQKLRIVEALQKAGEVVAMTGDGVNDAPALKRADVGVAMGQRGSDVSREVADLVLLDDNFATIVAAIEEGRSIYENIQKFLRFLFSTNLSEVLVVALGMVLAALLGLRDEAGHLLLPLTAVQILWINLVTDGLPALALSLDRNPGVLDRPPRPKESPLLDGPSLRFVLLTGALKAGLALGLLGFLPGAVGLEAAQSATFHFMAIGQLFFAYAA
;
A
#
# COMPACT_ATOMS: atom_id res chain seq x y z
N LEU A 1 -39.58 20.15 0.62
CA LEU A 1 -40.78 20.57 -0.17
C LEU A 1 -42.04 20.09 0.50
N GLY A 2 -42.23 18.82 0.89
CA GLY A 2 -43.46 18.30 1.53
C GLY A 2 -43.77 18.96 2.86
N LEU A 3 -42.81 19.22 3.70
CA LEU A 3 -42.97 19.91 5.00
C LEU A 3 -43.26 21.41 4.82
N LEU A 4 -42.73 22.06 3.78
CA LEU A 4 -43.09 23.40 3.39
C LEU A 4 -44.59 23.50 2.98
N LEU A 5 -45.02 22.55 2.15
CA LEU A 5 -46.42 22.44 1.74
C LEU A 5 -47.32 22.22 2.96
N LEU A 6 -46.90 21.39 3.89
CA LEU A 6 -47.63 21.15 5.15
C LEU A 6 -47.69 22.43 6.02
N GLY A 7 -46.59 23.18 6.12
CA GLY A 7 -46.56 24.47 6.82
C GLY A 7 -47.49 25.50 6.18
N PHE A 8 -47.52 25.59 4.85
CA PHE A 8 -48.49 26.46 4.14
C PHE A 8 -49.95 26.04 4.34
N LEU A 9 -50.21 24.72 4.44
CA LEU A 9 -51.55 24.20 4.68
C LEU A 9 -52.04 24.44 6.12
N VAL A 10 -51.10 24.44 7.08
CA VAL A 10 -51.43 24.57 8.52
C VAL A 10 -51.52 26.05 8.95
N GLU A 11 -50.66 26.93 8.44
CA GLU A 11 -50.55 28.33 8.93
C GLU A 11 -50.72 29.40 7.81
N GLY A 12 -50.91 29.00 6.55
CA GLY A 12 -50.90 29.91 5.42
C GLY A 12 -49.54 30.47 5.08
N VAL A 13 -49.47 31.42 4.14
CA VAL A 13 -48.20 32.09 3.73
C VAL A 13 -47.85 33.13 4.78
N SER A 14 -47.00 32.81 5.73
CA SER A 14 -46.50 33.71 6.76
C SER A 14 -44.98 33.77 6.81
N ALA A 15 -44.40 34.85 7.34
CA ALA A 15 -42.95 34.99 7.55
C ALA A 15 -42.40 33.86 8.46
N LYS A 16 -43.21 33.32 9.39
CA LYS A 16 -42.86 32.24 10.29
C LYS A 16 -42.69 30.91 9.55
N VAL A 17 -43.53 30.62 8.53
CA VAL A 17 -43.37 29.43 7.67
C VAL A 17 -42.09 29.50 6.86
N VAL A 18 -41.71 30.69 6.39
CA VAL A 18 -40.44 30.92 5.70
C VAL A 18 -39.23 30.66 6.65
N LEU A 19 -39.29 31.22 7.87
CA LEU A 19 -38.27 31.00 8.89
C LEU A 19 -38.12 29.51 9.27
N PHE A 20 -39.26 28.80 9.38
CA PHE A 20 -39.31 27.38 9.58
C PHE A 20 -38.61 26.61 8.45
N ALA A 21 -38.91 26.98 7.19
CA ALA A 21 -38.27 26.38 6.02
C ALA A 21 -36.74 26.59 6.00
N VAL A 22 -36.33 27.81 6.40
CA VAL A 22 -34.90 28.13 6.52
C VAL A 22 -34.25 27.26 7.64
N ALA A 23 -34.90 27.19 8.80
CA ALA A 23 -34.39 26.34 9.91
C ALA A 23 -34.25 24.87 9.50
N LEU A 24 -35.25 24.32 8.80
CA LEU A 24 -35.24 22.96 8.29
C LEU A 24 -34.18 22.75 7.23
N ALA A 25 -33.95 23.70 6.33
CA ALA A 25 -32.92 23.64 5.32
C ALA A 25 -31.51 23.63 5.95
N VAL A 26 -31.27 24.48 6.95
CA VAL A 26 -30.04 24.55 7.72
C VAL A 26 -29.82 23.23 8.48
N ALA A 27 -30.85 22.70 9.15
CA ALA A 27 -30.77 21.41 9.89
C ALA A 27 -30.40 20.21 8.96
N ALA A 28 -30.82 20.27 7.70
CA ALA A 28 -30.61 19.18 6.75
C ALA A 28 -29.21 19.14 6.11
N VAL A 29 -28.42 20.19 6.24
CA VAL A 29 -27.08 20.32 5.61
C VAL A 29 -25.99 20.29 6.67
N PRO A 30 -25.07 19.30 6.62
CA PRO A 30 -23.91 19.27 7.51
C PRO A 30 -22.81 20.22 6.98
N GLU A 31 -22.84 21.49 7.34
CA GLU A 31 -21.93 22.52 6.81
C GLU A 31 -20.45 22.23 7.10
N GLY A 32 -20.17 21.53 8.21
CA GLY A 32 -18.82 21.12 8.58
C GLY A 32 -18.23 19.99 7.75
N LEU A 33 -19.08 19.22 7.03
CA LEU A 33 -18.63 18.00 6.34
C LEU A 33 -17.49 18.21 5.33
N PRO A 34 -17.54 19.20 4.41
CA PRO A 34 -16.44 19.39 3.44
C PRO A 34 -15.12 19.74 4.12
N ALA A 35 -15.14 20.54 5.18
CA ALA A 35 -13.95 20.94 5.92
C ALA A 35 -13.33 19.75 6.67
N VAL A 36 -14.15 18.97 7.38
CA VAL A 36 -13.69 17.78 8.13
C VAL A 36 -13.15 16.71 7.18
N LEU A 37 -13.83 16.46 6.06
CA LEU A 37 -13.37 15.49 5.05
C LEU A 37 -12.02 15.89 4.45
N THR A 38 -11.87 17.15 4.06
CA THR A 38 -10.62 17.67 3.49
C THR A 38 -9.48 17.54 4.50
N LEU A 39 -9.73 17.88 5.77
CA LEU A 39 -8.72 17.81 6.82
C LEU A 39 -8.37 16.36 7.16
N ALA A 40 -9.34 15.45 7.22
CA ALA A 40 -9.10 14.02 7.44
C ALA A 40 -8.18 13.43 6.36
N LEU A 41 -8.44 13.75 5.09
CA LEU A 41 -7.60 13.32 3.96
C LEU A 41 -6.20 13.94 4.02
N ALA A 42 -6.10 15.25 4.29
CA ALA A 42 -4.82 15.96 4.36
C ALA A 42 -3.91 15.41 5.46
N LEU A 43 -4.45 15.16 6.66
CA LEU A 43 -3.72 14.58 7.78
C LEU A 43 -3.36 13.10 7.54
N GLY A 44 -4.22 12.36 6.86
CA GLY A 44 -3.92 11.00 6.43
C GLY A 44 -2.75 10.96 5.45
N VAL A 45 -2.75 11.82 4.45
CA VAL A 45 -1.64 11.97 3.49
C VAL A 45 -0.34 12.39 4.21
N GLU A 46 -0.41 13.29 5.18
CA GLU A 46 0.76 13.66 5.99
C GLU A 46 1.30 12.46 6.78
N ARG A 47 0.43 11.65 7.41
CA ARG A 47 0.85 10.43 8.13
C ARG A 47 1.48 9.40 7.19
N MET A 48 0.93 9.22 5.98
CA MET A 48 1.54 8.37 4.94
C MET A 48 2.91 8.88 4.53
N ALA A 49 3.07 10.19 4.31
CA ALA A 49 4.35 10.81 3.94
C ALA A 49 5.41 10.63 5.03
N ARG A 50 5.05 10.77 6.30
CA ARG A 50 5.95 10.48 7.45
C ARG A 50 6.41 9.02 7.47
N ARG A 51 5.60 8.10 6.96
CA ARG A 51 5.92 6.67 6.75
C ARG A 51 6.54 6.39 5.38
N LYS A 52 7.05 7.42 4.69
CA LYS A 52 7.74 7.36 3.38
C LYS A 52 6.86 6.99 2.18
N ALA A 53 5.56 7.06 2.33
CA ALA A 53 4.57 6.88 1.26
C ALA A 53 4.00 8.24 0.84
N VAL A 54 4.41 8.76 -0.31
CA VAL A 54 3.94 10.05 -0.83
C VAL A 54 2.77 9.85 -1.77
N VAL A 55 1.60 10.33 -1.35
CA VAL A 55 0.38 10.29 -2.16
C VAL A 55 0.40 11.45 -3.16
N ARG A 56 0.22 11.16 -4.42
CA ARG A 56 0.14 12.16 -5.51
C ARG A 56 -1.28 12.49 -5.92
N ARG A 57 -2.21 11.54 -5.73
CA ARG A 57 -3.63 11.72 -6.03
C ARG A 57 -4.47 11.32 -4.84
N LEU A 58 -5.36 12.20 -4.39
CA LEU A 58 -6.20 11.95 -3.20
C LEU A 58 -7.15 10.76 -3.39
N SER A 59 -7.58 10.49 -4.62
CA SER A 59 -8.39 9.31 -4.95
C SER A 59 -7.72 7.98 -4.59
N ALA A 60 -6.38 7.94 -4.60
CA ALA A 60 -5.63 6.75 -4.21
C ALA A 60 -5.80 6.39 -2.73
N VAL A 61 -6.05 7.37 -1.86
CA VAL A 61 -6.27 7.12 -0.42
C VAL A 61 -7.50 6.25 -0.20
N GLU A 62 -8.57 6.51 -0.95
CA GLU A 62 -9.78 5.70 -0.89
C GLU A 62 -9.56 4.30 -1.47
N ALA A 63 -8.89 4.22 -2.63
CA ALA A 63 -8.56 2.95 -3.28
C ALA A 63 -7.64 2.08 -2.39
N LEU A 64 -6.64 2.66 -1.70
CA LEU A 64 -5.76 1.96 -0.76
C LEU A 64 -6.55 1.21 0.32
N GLY A 65 -7.61 1.81 0.85
CA GLY A 65 -8.49 1.17 1.84
C GLY A 65 -9.25 -0.05 1.33
N SER A 66 -9.36 -0.21 0.01
CA SER A 66 -10.12 -1.28 -0.67
C SER A 66 -9.24 -2.27 -1.41
N VAL A 67 -7.90 -2.12 -1.39
CA VAL A 67 -6.97 -3.01 -2.09
C VAL A 67 -7.18 -4.45 -1.68
N THR A 68 -7.39 -5.32 -2.67
CA THR A 68 -7.57 -6.77 -2.51
C THR A 68 -6.36 -7.55 -3.02
N VAL A 69 -5.61 -6.99 -3.98
CA VAL A 69 -4.41 -7.59 -4.57
C VAL A 69 -3.28 -6.58 -4.68
N ILE A 70 -2.09 -6.97 -4.25
CA ILE A 70 -0.84 -6.24 -4.50
C ILE A 70 -0.05 -7.02 -5.53
N ALA A 71 0.09 -6.49 -6.74
CA ALA A 71 0.99 -6.99 -7.78
C ALA A 71 2.34 -6.27 -7.64
N THR A 72 3.34 -6.96 -7.11
CA THR A 72 4.62 -6.35 -6.73
C THR A 72 5.78 -6.85 -7.57
N ASP A 73 6.67 -5.94 -7.94
CA ASP A 73 7.97 -6.32 -8.49
C ASP A 73 8.84 -6.97 -7.39
N LYS A 74 9.76 -7.83 -7.80
CA LYS A 74 10.71 -8.50 -6.90
C LYS A 74 11.88 -7.58 -6.55
N THR A 75 12.61 -7.15 -7.60
CA THR A 75 13.94 -6.54 -7.46
C THR A 75 13.85 -5.13 -6.88
N GLY A 76 14.52 -4.93 -5.73
CA GLY A 76 14.59 -3.65 -5.05
C GLY A 76 13.31 -3.22 -4.32
N THR A 77 12.19 -3.96 -4.48
CA THR A 77 10.95 -3.75 -3.73
C THR A 77 10.81 -4.79 -2.62
N LEU A 78 10.80 -6.08 -2.97
CA LEU A 78 10.85 -7.19 -2.01
C LEU A 78 12.28 -7.47 -1.55
N THR A 79 13.27 -7.18 -2.40
CA THR A 79 14.69 -7.42 -2.17
C THR A 79 15.47 -6.12 -2.07
N GLU A 80 16.70 -6.19 -1.57
CA GLU A 80 17.57 -5.02 -1.36
C GLU A 80 18.21 -4.50 -2.64
N ASN A 81 18.04 -5.18 -3.78
CA ASN A 81 18.71 -4.91 -5.05
C ASN A 81 20.25 -4.89 -4.93
N ARG A 82 20.79 -5.78 -4.12
CA ARG A 82 22.22 -6.00 -4.02
C ARG A 82 22.51 -7.50 -4.06
N MET A 83 23.54 -7.88 -4.81
CA MET A 83 23.95 -9.27 -4.83
C MET A 83 24.85 -9.56 -3.62
N GLU A 84 24.55 -10.63 -2.90
CA GLU A 84 25.35 -11.12 -1.78
C GLU A 84 25.78 -12.56 -2.02
N VAL A 85 27.05 -12.84 -1.72
CA VAL A 85 27.53 -14.21 -1.67
C VAL A 85 26.98 -14.89 -0.42
N GLN A 86 26.17 -15.91 -0.63
CA GLN A 86 25.61 -16.72 0.44
C GLN A 86 26.54 -17.85 0.83
N GLU A 87 27.21 -18.45 -0.16
CA GLU A 87 28.09 -19.60 0.05
C GLU A 87 29.17 -19.67 -1.02
N LEU A 88 30.35 -20.09 -0.62
CA LEU A 88 31.48 -20.48 -1.49
C LEU A 88 31.68 -21.97 -1.39
N LEU A 89 31.37 -22.69 -2.44
CA LEU A 89 31.65 -24.14 -2.57
C LEU A 89 32.96 -24.35 -3.33
N SER A 90 34.04 -24.52 -2.63
CA SER A 90 35.38 -24.56 -3.22
C SER A 90 36.28 -25.63 -2.65
N PRO A 91 36.96 -26.39 -3.52
CA PRO A 91 38.06 -27.29 -3.09
C PRO A 91 39.34 -26.53 -2.72
N ASP A 92 39.49 -25.26 -3.12
CA ASP A 92 40.62 -24.38 -2.87
C ASP A 92 40.10 -22.95 -2.54
N PRO A 93 39.61 -22.74 -1.29
CA PRO A 93 38.99 -21.46 -0.92
C PRO A 93 39.92 -20.26 -1.04
N GLU A 94 41.22 -20.43 -0.78
CA GLU A 94 42.21 -19.35 -0.87
C GLU A 94 42.31 -18.81 -2.31
N LYS A 95 42.49 -19.72 -3.28
CA LYS A 95 42.53 -19.33 -4.70
C LYS A 95 41.17 -18.83 -5.22
N ALA A 96 40.08 -19.38 -4.73
CA ALA A 96 38.77 -18.90 -5.06
C ALA A 96 38.54 -17.44 -4.60
N LEU A 97 38.99 -17.10 -3.38
CA LEU A 97 38.96 -15.73 -2.88
C LEU A 97 39.81 -14.78 -3.74
N LEU A 98 41.04 -15.25 -4.13
CA LEU A 98 41.89 -14.48 -5.07
C LEU A 98 41.18 -14.25 -6.40
N ALA A 99 40.50 -15.26 -6.95
CA ALA A 99 39.70 -15.11 -8.17
C ALA A 99 38.59 -14.06 -8.05
N MET A 100 37.91 -14.03 -6.90
CA MET A 100 36.86 -13.00 -6.64
C MET A 100 37.44 -11.58 -6.61
N VAL A 101 38.67 -11.40 -6.13
CA VAL A 101 39.31 -10.09 -6.01
C VAL A 101 39.99 -9.65 -7.32
N LEU A 102 40.75 -10.55 -7.95
CA LEU A 102 41.58 -10.24 -9.10
C LEU A 102 40.79 -10.19 -10.42
N CYS A 103 39.82 -11.11 -10.55
CA CYS A 103 38.93 -11.14 -11.72
C CYS A 103 37.68 -10.29 -11.43
N ASN A 104 37.87 -8.97 -11.22
CA ASN A 104 36.81 -8.08 -10.75
C ASN A 104 37.17 -6.61 -11.05
N ASP A 105 36.22 -5.85 -11.59
CA ASP A 105 36.40 -4.45 -11.99
C ASP A 105 35.76 -3.45 -11.01
N ALA A 106 35.02 -3.94 -10.02
CA ALA A 106 34.36 -3.08 -9.04
C ALA A 106 35.34 -2.47 -8.03
N ASP A 107 34.94 -1.38 -7.42
CA ASP A 107 35.67 -0.68 -6.36
C ASP A 107 34.79 -0.59 -5.10
N LEU A 108 35.29 -1.18 -4.00
CA LEU A 108 34.58 -1.17 -2.71
C LEU A 108 34.58 0.21 -2.04
N ALA A 109 35.62 1.02 -2.25
CA ALA A 109 35.76 2.31 -1.57
C ALA A 109 34.75 3.32 -2.11
N THR A 110 34.54 3.31 -3.43
CA THR A 110 33.57 4.20 -4.10
C THR A 110 32.20 3.57 -4.27
N GLY A 111 32.08 2.22 -4.12
CA GLY A 111 30.85 1.49 -4.43
C GLY A 111 30.55 1.42 -5.94
N ALA A 112 31.52 1.76 -6.79
CA ALA A 112 31.36 1.71 -8.24
C ALA A 112 31.58 0.30 -8.78
N GLY A 113 30.77 -0.11 -9.76
CA GLY A 113 30.87 -1.40 -10.42
C GLY A 113 29.56 -2.18 -10.47
N ASP A 114 29.60 -3.34 -11.08
CA ASP A 114 28.45 -4.25 -11.15
C ASP A 114 28.07 -4.76 -9.75
N PRO A 115 26.77 -4.82 -9.37
CA PRO A 115 26.31 -5.29 -8.08
C PRO A 115 26.81 -6.69 -7.70
N LEU A 116 26.96 -7.59 -8.69
CA LEU A 116 27.51 -8.93 -8.49
C LEU A 116 28.99 -8.86 -8.12
N GLU A 117 29.79 -8.05 -8.82
CA GLU A 117 31.19 -7.86 -8.53
C GLU A 117 31.43 -7.23 -7.17
N LEU A 118 30.64 -6.22 -6.80
CA LEU A 118 30.64 -5.65 -5.45
C LEU A 118 30.31 -6.69 -4.40
N GLY A 119 29.36 -7.61 -4.68
CA GLY A 119 29.04 -8.72 -3.78
C GLY A 119 30.21 -9.66 -3.55
N LEU A 120 30.94 -10.01 -4.60
CA LEU A 120 32.16 -10.83 -4.52
C LEU A 120 33.23 -10.16 -3.67
N LEU A 121 33.50 -8.85 -3.91
CA LEU A 121 34.52 -8.11 -3.14
C LEU A 121 34.12 -7.95 -1.67
N ARG A 122 32.86 -7.68 -1.36
CA ARG A 122 32.37 -7.61 0.05
C ARG A 122 32.56 -8.94 0.77
N TYR A 123 32.32 -10.05 0.09
CA TYR A 123 32.57 -11.37 0.68
C TYR A 123 34.06 -11.63 0.91
N ALA A 124 34.87 -11.40 -0.14
CA ALA A 124 36.33 -11.64 -0.07
C ALA A 124 37.02 -10.72 0.96
N SER A 125 36.55 -9.47 1.14
CA SER A 125 37.10 -8.51 2.12
C SER A 125 36.98 -8.95 3.58
N ARG A 126 36.16 -9.96 3.88
CA ARG A 126 36.08 -10.56 5.22
C ARG A 126 37.30 -11.46 5.55
N PHE A 127 38.04 -11.87 4.53
CA PHE A 127 39.13 -12.82 4.63
C PHE A 127 40.47 -12.25 4.13
N LEU A 128 40.43 -11.30 3.20
CA LEU A 128 41.58 -10.73 2.50
C LEU A 128 41.51 -9.20 2.49
N ASP A 129 42.68 -8.57 2.52
CA ASP A 129 42.82 -7.15 2.17
C ASP A 129 42.81 -7.02 0.63
N VAL A 130 41.70 -6.57 0.09
CA VAL A 130 41.43 -6.44 -1.36
C VAL A 130 42.46 -5.56 -2.04
N GLU A 131 42.80 -4.41 -1.47
CA GLU A 131 43.72 -3.45 -2.06
C GLU A 131 45.17 -3.96 -2.03
N ARG A 132 45.52 -4.66 -0.98
CA ARG A 132 46.83 -5.33 -0.87
C ARG A 132 46.95 -6.42 -1.92
N VAL A 133 45.97 -7.31 -2.05
CA VAL A 133 45.97 -8.39 -3.04
C VAL A 133 46.10 -7.85 -4.45
N ARG A 134 45.39 -6.80 -4.81
CA ARG A 134 45.47 -6.17 -6.14
C ARG A 134 46.82 -5.54 -6.41
N ARG A 135 47.49 -4.96 -5.40
CA ARG A 135 48.83 -4.39 -5.54
C ARG A 135 49.92 -5.48 -5.66
N GLU A 136 49.78 -6.55 -4.91
CA GLU A 136 50.77 -7.68 -4.93
C GLU A 136 50.66 -8.49 -6.23
N HIS A 137 49.47 -8.51 -6.85
CA HIS A 137 49.23 -9.31 -8.07
C HIS A 137 48.64 -8.42 -9.19
N PRO A 138 49.47 -7.56 -9.80
CA PRO A 138 49.00 -6.65 -10.81
C PRO A 138 48.46 -7.38 -12.05
N ARG A 139 47.46 -6.80 -12.66
CA ARG A 139 46.80 -7.27 -13.89
C ARG A 139 47.77 -7.12 -15.05
N LEU A 140 48.10 -8.22 -15.72
CA LEU A 140 49.00 -8.24 -16.91
C LEU A 140 48.22 -8.18 -18.23
N SER A 141 47.13 -8.95 -18.30
CA SER A 141 46.18 -8.92 -19.43
C SER A 141 44.79 -9.26 -18.93
N GLU A 142 43.79 -8.89 -19.72
CA GLU A 142 42.42 -9.20 -19.40
C GLU A 142 41.59 -9.53 -20.64
N ARG A 143 40.52 -10.30 -20.43
CA ARG A 143 39.41 -10.45 -21.33
C ARG A 143 38.16 -10.04 -20.55
N PRO A 144 37.54 -8.88 -20.86
CA PRO A 144 36.38 -8.39 -20.16
C PRO A 144 35.21 -9.36 -20.28
N PHE A 145 34.26 -9.27 -19.36
CA PHE A 145 33.01 -10.01 -19.47
C PHE A 145 32.23 -9.57 -20.70
N ASP A 146 31.67 -10.52 -21.41
CA ASP A 146 30.73 -10.31 -22.49
C ASP A 146 29.63 -11.38 -22.47
N SER A 147 28.42 -11.01 -22.84
CA SER A 147 27.27 -11.91 -22.88
C SER A 147 27.38 -13.03 -23.91
N ALA A 148 28.23 -12.86 -24.93
CA ALA A 148 28.43 -13.87 -25.96
C ALA A 148 29.26 -15.06 -25.45
N TRP A 149 30.34 -14.80 -24.69
CA TRP A 149 31.17 -15.87 -24.11
C TRP A 149 30.93 -16.10 -22.61
N LYS A 150 30.21 -15.23 -21.92
CA LYS A 150 29.69 -15.36 -20.55
C LYS A 150 30.74 -15.60 -19.46
N PHE A 151 31.94 -15.16 -19.63
CA PHE A 151 32.99 -15.17 -18.62
C PHE A 151 33.93 -13.98 -18.73
N MET A 152 34.68 -13.72 -17.67
CA MET A 152 35.79 -12.77 -17.61
C MET A 152 37.07 -13.52 -17.26
N ARG A 153 38.20 -13.10 -17.85
CA ARG A 153 39.56 -13.58 -17.51
C ARG A 153 40.45 -12.41 -17.13
N VAL A 154 41.21 -12.58 -16.09
CA VAL A 154 42.30 -11.69 -15.69
C VAL A 154 43.59 -12.52 -15.48
N THR A 155 44.64 -12.14 -16.17
CA THR A 155 45.94 -12.74 -16.04
C THR A 155 46.83 -11.91 -15.12
N THR A 156 47.47 -12.54 -14.15
CA THR A 156 48.39 -11.97 -13.17
C THR A 156 49.71 -12.75 -13.18
N PRO A 157 50.75 -12.34 -12.42
CA PRO A 157 51.97 -13.13 -12.27
C PRO A 157 51.73 -14.54 -11.70
N LEU A 158 50.60 -14.78 -11.00
CA LEU A 158 50.23 -16.10 -10.49
C LEU A 158 49.63 -17.02 -11.56
N GLY A 159 49.13 -16.46 -12.67
CA GLY A 159 48.36 -17.14 -13.70
C GLY A 159 47.04 -16.43 -14.03
N SER A 160 46.18 -17.08 -14.78
CA SER A 160 44.88 -16.57 -15.19
C SER A 160 43.80 -17.02 -14.23
N PHE A 161 43.01 -16.04 -13.73
CA PHE A 161 41.77 -16.26 -12.99
C PHE A 161 40.59 -16.00 -13.88
N LEU A 162 39.62 -16.91 -13.86
CA LEU A 162 38.39 -16.78 -14.65
C LEU A 162 37.20 -16.87 -13.71
N LYS A 163 36.19 -16.02 -14.02
CA LYS A 163 34.87 -16.11 -13.41
C LYS A 163 33.79 -16.02 -14.50
N GLY A 164 32.73 -16.82 -14.39
CA GLY A 164 31.69 -16.79 -15.40
C GLY A 164 30.54 -17.74 -15.11
N ALA A 165 29.64 -17.83 -16.08
CA ALA A 165 28.54 -18.77 -16.02
C ALA A 165 29.06 -20.23 -16.06
N PRO A 166 28.42 -21.15 -15.29
CA PRO A 166 28.82 -22.56 -15.28
C PRO A 166 28.89 -23.17 -16.69
N GLU A 167 27.93 -22.85 -17.54
CA GLU A 167 27.88 -23.35 -18.92
C GLU A 167 29.04 -22.87 -19.80
N ALA A 168 29.67 -21.77 -19.44
CA ALA A 168 30.82 -21.23 -20.16
C ALA A 168 32.15 -21.77 -19.64
N LEU A 169 32.27 -22.01 -18.34
CA LEU A 169 33.54 -22.39 -17.72
C LEU A 169 33.71 -23.91 -17.53
N ILE A 170 32.66 -24.67 -17.22
CA ILE A 170 32.77 -26.11 -17.01
C ILE A 170 33.34 -26.84 -18.23
N PRO A 171 32.95 -26.57 -19.49
CA PRO A 171 33.52 -27.22 -20.64
C PRO A 171 35.02 -26.96 -20.85
N ARG A 172 35.57 -25.89 -20.25
CA ARG A 172 36.96 -25.46 -20.34
C ARG A 172 37.87 -26.06 -19.26
N LEU A 173 37.29 -26.83 -18.32
CA LEU A 173 38.03 -27.44 -17.23
C LEU A 173 38.82 -28.68 -17.70
N ALA A 174 39.95 -28.89 -17.11
CA ALA A 174 40.78 -30.10 -17.28
C ALA A 174 40.18 -31.27 -16.47
N LEU A 175 38.93 -31.62 -16.72
CA LEU A 175 38.18 -32.65 -16.02
C LEU A 175 37.55 -33.63 -17.03
N PRO A 176 37.41 -34.93 -16.65
CA PRO A 176 36.64 -35.90 -17.43
C PRO A 176 35.18 -35.46 -17.63
N GLN A 177 34.56 -35.91 -18.72
CA GLN A 177 33.15 -35.57 -19.02
C GLN A 177 32.16 -35.90 -17.89
N GLU A 178 32.39 -37.03 -17.19
CA GLU A 178 31.57 -37.43 -16.05
C GLU A 178 31.59 -36.40 -14.90
N GLU A 179 32.78 -35.88 -14.60
CA GLU A 179 32.93 -34.86 -13.56
C GLU A 179 32.35 -33.52 -14.01
N GLN A 180 32.53 -33.14 -15.27
CA GLN A 180 31.89 -31.96 -15.83
C GLN A 180 30.36 -32.07 -15.75
N ALA A 181 29.79 -33.24 -16.06
CA ALA A 181 28.33 -33.47 -15.94
C ALA A 181 27.85 -33.33 -14.48
N ARG A 182 28.61 -33.85 -13.50
CA ARG A 182 28.28 -33.67 -12.07
C ARG A 182 28.30 -32.20 -11.66
N LEU A 183 29.26 -31.42 -12.13
CA LEU A 183 29.35 -29.99 -11.83
C LEU A 183 28.16 -29.24 -12.47
N PHE A 184 27.70 -29.63 -13.66
CA PHE A 184 26.49 -29.06 -14.27
C PHE A 184 25.25 -29.39 -13.45
N GLU A 185 25.09 -30.63 -12.99
CA GLU A 185 23.97 -31.01 -12.12
C GLU A 185 23.97 -30.24 -10.80
N GLU A 186 25.15 -30.10 -10.17
CA GLU A 186 25.33 -29.35 -8.94
C GLU A 186 24.98 -27.87 -9.13
N ALA A 187 25.50 -27.23 -10.18
CA ALA A 187 25.17 -25.85 -10.51
C ALA A 187 23.67 -25.69 -10.79
N GLY A 188 23.05 -26.63 -11.52
CA GLY A 188 21.62 -26.66 -11.80
C GLY A 188 20.78 -26.81 -10.53
N ALA A 189 21.19 -27.67 -9.60
CA ALA A 189 20.48 -27.87 -8.32
C ALA A 189 20.51 -26.60 -7.44
N HIS A 190 21.63 -25.86 -7.43
CA HIS A 190 21.72 -24.58 -6.74
C HIS A 190 20.89 -23.48 -7.43
N ALA A 191 20.93 -23.42 -8.76
CA ALA A 191 20.10 -22.51 -9.54
C ALA A 191 18.60 -22.76 -9.32
N ALA A 192 18.19 -24.03 -9.21
CA ALA A 192 16.81 -24.41 -8.88
C ALA A 192 16.35 -23.95 -7.49
N LYS A 193 17.29 -23.76 -6.56
CA LYS A 193 17.05 -23.16 -5.23
C LYS A 193 17.01 -21.61 -5.27
N GLY A 194 17.16 -21.01 -6.45
CA GLY A 194 17.07 -19.57 -6.66
C GLY A 194 18.39 -18.81 -6.57
N PHE A 195 19.51 -19.50 -6.42
CA PHE A 195 20.82 -18.86 -6.43
C PHE A 195 21.28 -18.51 -7.85
N ARG A 196 21.96 -17.40 -7.98
CA ARG A 196 22.80 -17.13 -9.12
C ARG A 196 24.13 -17.82 -8.88
N VAL A 197 24.47 -18.78 -9.73
CA VAL A 197 25.69 -19.58 -9.61
C VAL A 197 26.75 -19.01 -10.54
N LEU A 198 27.93 -18.69 -9.99
CA LEU A 198 29.14 -18.38 -10.75
C LEU A 198 30.15 -19.50 -10.55
N ALA A 199 30.78 -19.91 -11.64
CA ALA A 199 31.95 -20.77 -11.61
C ALA A 199 33.23 -19.93 -11.55
N LEU A 200 34.21 -20.41 -10.80
CA LEU A 200 35.56 -19.87 -10.71
C LEU A 200 36.57 -20.92 -11.21
N ALA A 201 37.56 -20.47 -12.00
CA ALA A 201 38.60 -21.35 -12.53
C ALA A 201 39.95 -20.65 -12.57
N PHE A 202 41.01 -21.45 -12.64
CA PHE A 202 42.40 -21.00 -12.70
C PHE A 202 43.16 -21.73 -13.82
N GLY A 203 44.02 -21.00 -14.51
CA GLY A 203 44.92 -21.52 -15.52
C GLY A 203 46.34 -21.00 -15.34
N GLU A 204 47.32 -21.84 -15.58
CA GLU A 204 48.71 -21.41 -15.58
C GLU A 204 49.05 -20.60 -16.83
N GLY A 205 49.65 -19.42 -16.65
CA GLY A 205 49.92 -18.50 -17.73
C GLY A 205 48.61 -17.89 -18.30
N GLU A 206 48.62 -17.51 -19.56
CA GLU A 206 47.46 -16.93 -20.27
C GLU A 206 46.63 -18.01 -20.97
N ARG A 207 45.80 -18.72 -20.20
CA ARG A 207 44.99 -19.84 -20.72
C ARG A 207 43.49 -19.61 -20.50
N GLU A 208 42.71 -20.17 -21.42
CA GLU A 208 41.23 -20.23 -21.35
C GLU A 208 40.69 -21.67 -21.46
N GLU A 209 41.55 -22.65 -21.66
CA GLU A 209 41.23 -24.06 -21.77
C GLU A 209 42.17 -24.89 -20.87
N GLY A 210 41.74 -26.08 -20.50
CA GLY A 210 42.48 -26.94 -19.59
C GLY A 210 42.61 -26.34 -18.20
N LEU A 211 41.55 -25.69 -17.72
CA LEU A 211 41.53 -24.93 -16.48
C LEU A 211 41.30 -25.85 -15.26
N ARG A 212 41.85 -25.45 -14.11
CA ARG A 212 41.53 -26.04 -12.81
C ARG A 212 40.27 -25.40 -12.24
N PHE A 213 39.30 -26.21 -11.81
CA PHE A 213 38.10 -25.74 -11.13
C PHE A 213 38.46 -25.22 -9.73
N LEU A 214 38.03 -24.00 -9.40
CA LEU A 214 38.22 -23.38 -8.09
C LEU A 214 36.94 -23.42 -7.24
N GLY A 215 35.77 -23.58 -7.83
CA GLY A 215 34.53 -23.67 -7.09
C GLY A 215 33.38 -22.95 -7.69
N PHE A 216 32.21 -23.03 -7.01
CA PHE A 216 31.03 -22.23 -7.27
C PHE A 216 30.85 -21.17 -6.21
N VAL A 217 30.41 -20.01 -6.64
CA VAL A 217 29.93 -18.93 -5.77
C VAL A 217 28.41 -18.83 -5.92
N LEU A 218 27.72 -18.99 -4.83
CA LEU A 218 26.27 -18.88 -4.77
C LEU A 218 25.87 -17.48 -4.31
N LEU A 219 25.23 -16.72 -5.20
CA LEU A 219 24.82 -15.36 -4.93
C LEU A 219 23.29 -15.28 -4.93
N LEU A 220 22.79 -14.33 -4.15
CA LEU A 220 21.38 -14.01 -4.09
C LEU A 220 21.22 -12.51 -3.83
N ASP A 221 20.14 -11.92 -4.37
CA ASP A 221 19.63 -10.61 -3.94
C ASP A 221 18.73 -10.87 -2.71
N PRO A 222 19.15 -10.52 -1.47
CA PRO A 222 18.44 -10.90 -0.28
C PRO A 222 17.11 -10.15 -0.15
N PRO A 223 16.06 -10.80 0.39
CA PRO A 223 14.86 -10.11 0.80
C PRO A 223 15.17 -9.02 1.83
N ARG A 224 14.45 -7.90 1.77
CA ARG A 224 14.51 -6.89 2.83
C ARG A 224 14.03 -7.50 4.16
N PRO A 225 14.68 -7.22 5.30
CA PRO A 225 14.37 -7.87 6.59
C PRO A 225 12.91 -7.70 7.05
N GLU A 226 12.28 -6.57 6.74
CA GLU A 226 10.91 -6.22 7.13
C GLU A 226 9.82 -6.81 6.21
N VAL A 227 10.17 -7.29 5.02
CA VAL A 227 9.20 -7.77 4.02
C VAL A 227 8.45 -9.04 4.46
N PRO A 228 9.07 -10.05 5.07
CA PRO A 228 8.33 -11.23 5.51
C PRO A 228 7.21 -10.92 6.49
N GLU A 229 7.44 -10.04 7.45
CA GLU A 229 6.42 -9.58 8.39
C GLU A 229 5.32 -8.79 7.68
N ALA A 230 5.69 -7.88 6.77
CA ALA A 230 4.76 -7.10 5.99
C ALA A 230 3.84 -7.97 5.12
N VAL A 231 4.41 -8.99 4.45
CA VAL A 231 3.66 -9.97 3.66
C VAL A 231 2.68 -10.74 4.55
N ALA A 232 3.13 -11.24 5.70
CA ALA A 232 2.26 -11.96 6.64
C ALA A 232 1.08 -11.10 7.11
N ARG A 233 1.31 -9.81 7.39
CA ARG A 233 0.27 -8.86 7.81
C ARG A 233 -0.79 -8.64 6.73
N VAL A 234 -0.41 -8.45 5.48
CA VAL A 234 -1.39 -8.21 4.40
C VAL A 234 -2.14 -9.47 4.00
N LEU A 235 -1.48 -10.64 4.03
CA LEU A 235 -2.16 -11.93 3.80
C LEU A 235 -3.21 -12.20 4.90
N LYS A 236 -2.87 -11.95 6.16
CA LYS A 236 -3.83 -12.02 7.28
C LYS A 236 -4.98 -11.03 7.11
N ALA A 237 -4.70 -9.86 6.54
CA ALA A 237 -5.69 -8.84 6.22
C ALA A 237 -6.60 -9.18 5.02
N GLY A 238 -6.47 -10.38 4.43
CA GLY A 238 -7.23 -10.82 3.27
C GLY A 238 -6.79 -10.18 1.96
N VAL A 239 -5.60 -9.60 1.90
CA VAL A 239 -5.02 -9.03 0.68
C VAL A 239 -4.10 -10.06 0.05
N ARG A 240 -4.33 -10.39 -1.21
CA ARG A 240 -3.48 -11.28 -1.97
C ARG A 240 -2.21 -10.54 -2.42
N VAL A 241 -1.07 -11.24 -2.39
CA VAL A 241 0.20 -10.71 -2.92
C VAL A 241 0.64 -11.58 -4.09
N VAL A 242 0.87 -10.96 -5.23
CA VAL A 242 1.29 -11.60 -6.48
C VAL A 242 2.63 -10.98 -6.88
N MET A 243 3.62 -11.83 -7.16
CA MET A 243 4.92 -11.36 -7.65
C MET A 243 4.89 -11.24 -9.18
N VAL A 244 5.41 -10.13 -9.70
CA VAL A 244 5.54 -9.89 -11.15
C VAL A 244 6.98 -9.46 -11.42
N THR A 245 7.78 -10.31 -12.07
CA THR A 245 9.21 -10.06 -12.25
C THR A 245 9.74 -10.51 -13.61
N GLY A 246 10.79 -9.85 -14.10
CA GLY A 246 11.57 -10.30 -15.26
C GLY A 246 12.51 -11.48 -15.00
N ASP A 247 12.66 -11.90 -13.74
CA ASP A 247 13.58 -12.96 -13.32
C ASP A 247 13.15 -14.36 -13.77
N HIS A 248 14.11 -15.28 -13.65
CA HIS A 248 13.89 -16.72 -13.89
C HIS A 248 12.86 -17.29 -12.89
N PRO A 249 11.95 -18.19 -13.31
CA PRO A 249 10.90 -18.78 -12.47
C PRO A 249 11.42 -19.38 -11.15
N ALA A 250 12.56 -20.10 -11.19
CA ALA A 250 13.14 -20.70 -10.00
C ALA A 250 13.59 -19.66 -8.97
N THR A 251 14.22 -18.58 -9.41
CA THR A 251 14.63 -17.45 -8.55
C THR A 251 13.43 -16.74 -7.96
N ALA A 252 12.43 -16.43 -8.79
CA ALA A 252 11.21 -15.77 -8.35
C ALA A 252 10.45 -16.61 -7.30
N ARG A 253 10.27 -17.92 -7.56
CA ARG A 253 9.65 -18.85 -6.60
C ARG A 253 10.41 -18.93 -5.29
N ALA A 254 11.75 -19.00 -5.33
CA ALA A 254 12.57 -19.10 -4.15
C ALA A 254 12.47 -17.85 -3.25
N ILE A 255 12.47 -16.65 -3.85
CA ILE A 255 12.28 -15.40 -3.13
C ILE A 255 10.86 -15.30 -2.56
N ALA A 256 9.82 -15.63 -3.35
CA ALA A 256 8.43 -15.63 -2.90
C ALA A 256 8.26 -16.49 -1.63
N ARG A 257 8.78 -17.72 -1.64
CA ARG A 257 8.75 -18.61 -0.46
C ARG A 257 9.51 -18.05 0.74
N ARG A 258 10.66 -17.42 0.52
CA ARG A 258 11.47 -16.81 1.61
C ARG A 258 10.75 -15.66 2.29
N VAL A 259 9.97 -14.89 1.56
CA VAL A 259 9.17 -13.78 2.13
C VAL A 259 7.78 -14.22 2.59
N GLY A 260 7.45 -15.52 2.52
CA GLY A 260 6.17 -16.05 2.99
C GLY A 260 5.00 -15.83 2.03
N MET A 261 5.27 -15.52 0.76
CA MET A 261 4.22 -15.44 -0.27
C MET A 261 3.83 -16.84 -0.75
N PRO A 262 2.57 -17.05 -1.17
CA PRO A 262 2.20 -18.20 -1.99
C PRO A 262 3.10 -18.27 -3.24
N ALA A 263 3.54 -19.46 -3.60
CA ALA A 263 4.42 -19.68 -4.76
C ALA A 263 4.19 -21.07 -5.40
N GLU A 264 2.96 -21.55 -5.33
CA GLU A 264 2.61 -22.87 -5.88
C GLU A 264 2.43 -22.76 -7.41
N VAL A 265 1.68 -21.77 -7.88
CA VAL A 265 1.42 -21.56 -9.29
C VAL A 265 2.32 -20.46 -9.84
N VAL A 266 3.24 -20.87 -10.73
CA VAL A 266 4.16 -19.95 -11.41
C VAL A 266 3.88 -19.99 -12.90
N ALA A 267 3.69 -18.83 -13.51
CA ALA A 267 3.54 -18.64 -14.94
C ALA A 267 4.66 -17.75 -15.49
N THR A 268 5.01 -17.95 -16.76
CA THR A 268 6.01 -17.13 -17.46
C THR A 268 5.35 -16.08 -18.35
N GLY A 269 6.13 -15.12 -18.83
CA GLY A 269 5.65 -14.16 -19.83
C GLY A 269 5.13 -14.81 -21.12
N GLU A 270 5.64 -16.00 -21.49
CA GLU A 270 5.15 -16.78 -22.63
C GLU A 270 3.78 -17.38 -22.34
N ASP A 271 3.57 -17.93 -21.13
CA ASP A 271 2.28 -18.49 -20.71
C ASP A 271 1.17 -17.42 -20.69
N LEU A 272 1.51 -16.16 -20.40
CA LEU A 272 0.55 -15.05 -20.40
C LEU A 272 -0.17 -14.85 -21.73
N GLU A 273 0.40 -15.30 -22.86
CA GLU A 273 -0.21 -15.15 -24.16
C GLU A 273 -1.31 -16.20 -24.42
N THR A 274 -1.27 -17.30 -23.70
CA THR A 274 -2.16 -18.46 -23.88
C THR A 274 -3.15 -18.68 -22.74
N LEU A 275 -2.82 -18.26 -21.52
CA LEU A 275 -3.69 -18.41 -20.35
C LEU A 275 -4.95 -17.53 -20.45
N SER A 276 -6.08 -18.11 -20.07
CA SER A 276 -7.33 -17.38 -19.88
C SER A 276 -7.27 -16.46 -18.66
N ASP A 277 -8.16 -15.45 -18.60
CA ASP A 277 -8.24 -14.55 -17.45
C ASP A 277 -8.50 -15.35 -16.14
N GLU A 278 -9.30 -16.43 -16.17
CA GLU A 278 -9.56 -17.27 -15.00
C GLU A 278 -8.32 -18.04 -14.51
N GLU A 279 -7.47 -18.48 -15.42
CA GLU A 279 -6.20 -19.15 -15.09
C GLU A 279 -5.19 -18.16 -14.53
N LEU A 280 -5.14 -16.93 -15.07
CA LEU A 280 -4.30 -15.86 -14.56
C LEU A 280 -4.59 -15.51 -13.09
N LEU A 281 -5.86 -15.61 -12.68
CA LEU A 281 -6.25 -15.37 -11.29
C LEU A 281 -5.66 -16.38 -10.29
N LYS A 282 -5.24 -17.55 -10.74
CA LYS A 282 -4.65 -18.59 -9.88
C LYS A 282 -3.15 -18.50 -9.74
N VAL A 283 -2.50 -17.65 -10.53
CA VAL A 283 -1.04 -17.51 -10.56
C VAL A 283 -0.55 -16.69 -9.36
N ASP A 284 0.42 -17.22 -8.64
CA ASP A 284 1.06 -16.56 -7.50
C ASP A 284 2.28 -15.74 -7.92
N VAL A 285 3.01 -16.25 -8.93
CA VAL A 285 4.29 -15.67 -9.39
C VAL A 285 4.30 -15.63 -10.91
N PHE A 286 4.39 -14.44 -11.47
CA PHE A 286 4.63 -14.21 -12.87
C PHE A 286 6.13 -13.92 -13.07
N ALA A 287 6.83 -14.80 -13.79
CA ALA A 287 8.26 -14.76 -14.03
C ALA A 287 8.56 -14.45 -15.51
N ARG A 288 9.76 -13.93 -15.82
CA ARG A 288 10.15 -13.51 -17.19
C ARG A 288 9.11 -12.63 -17.88
N VAL A 289 8.42 -11.79 -17.10
CA VAL A 289 7.40 -10.87 -17.60
C VAL A 289 8.08 -9.67 -18.23
N ARG A 290 7.66 -9.33 -19.43
CA ARG A 290 8.02 -8.06 -20.08
C ARG A 290 7.14 -6.94 -19.51
N PRO A 291 7.63 -5.70 -19.45
CA PRO A 291 6.87 -4.57 -18.90
C PRO A 291 5.48 -4.40 -19.52
N GLU A 292 5.36 -4.59 -20.84
CA GLU A 292 4.08 -4.46 -21.56
C GLU A 292 3.05 -5.49 -21.13
N GLN A 293 3.49 -6.67 -20.67
CA GLN A 293 2.62 -7.76 -20.21
C GLN A 293 2.04 -7.49 -18.81
N LYS A 294 2.66 -6.60 -18.03
CA LYS A 294 2.15 -6.19 -16.71
C LYS A 294 0.74 -5.59 -16.80
N LEU A 295 0.46 -4.84 -17.88
CA LEU A 295 -0.87 -4.27 -18.13
C LEU A 295 -1.96 -5.36 -18.21
N ARG A 296 -1.70 -6.46 -18.92
CA ARG A 296 -2.63 -7.58 -19.03
C ARG A 296 -2.95 -8.22 -17.68
N ILE A 297 -1.93 -8.38 -16.83
CA ILE A 297 -2.13 -8.92 -15.48
C ILE A 297 -3.08 -8.02 -14.67
N VAL A 298 -2.84 -6.71 -14.69
CA VAL A 298 -3.70 -5.73 -14.01
C VAL A 298 -5.14 -5.81 -14.52
N GLU A 299 -5.33 -5.83 -15.84
CA GLU A 299 -6.65 -5.87 -16.45
C GLU A 299 -7.41 -7.17 -16.14
N ALA A 300 -6.74 -8.32 -16.14
CA ALA A 300 -7.34 -9.59 -15.78
C ALA A 300 -7.82 -9.60 -14.31
N LEU A 301 -6.99 -9.10 -13.39
CA LEU A 301 -7.36 -8.98 -11.98
C LEU A 301 -8.54 -8.02 -11.78
N GLN A 302 -8.54 -6.86 -12.45
CA GLN A 302 -9.63 -5.89 -12.36
C GLN A 302 -10.96 -6.41 -12.94
N LYS A 303 -10.94 -7.16 -14.04
CA LYS A 303 -12.13 -7.81 -14.61
C LYS A 303 -12.77 -8.81 -13.65
N ALA A 304 -11.96 -9.43 -12.79
CA ALA A 304 -12.44 -10.33 -11.74
C ALA A 304 -13.01 -9.58 -10.52
N GLY A 305 -13.03 -8.25 -10.54
CA GLY A 305 -13.54 -7.42 -9.45
C GLY A 305 -12.50 -7.08 -8.38
N GLU A 306 -11.23 -7.43 -8.61
CA GLU A 306 -10.16 -7.08 -7.68
C GLU A 306 -9.79 -5.59 -7.73
N VAL A 307 -9.39 -5.05 -6.59
CA VAL A 307 -8.81 -3.71 -6.46
C VAL A 307 -7.30 -3.87 -6.41
N VAL A 308 -6.62 -3.45 -7.46
CA VAL A 308 -5.22 -3.77 -7.72
C VAL A 308 -4.30 -2.61 -7.37
N ALA A 309 -3.34 -2.84 -6.45
CA ALA A 309 -2.15 -2.02 -6.30
C ALA A 309 -1.02 -2.65 -7.13
N MET A 310 -0.44 -1.88 -8.05
CA MET A 310 0.64 -2.35 -8.93
C MET A 310 1.90 -1.55 -8.72
N THR A 311 3.03 -2.22 -8.51
CA THR A 311 4.34 -1.56 -8.42
C THR A 311 5.08 -1.56 -9.75
N GLY A 312 5.86 -0.50 -9.98
CA GLY A 312 6.75 -0.40 -11.13
C GLY A 312 7.80 0.68 -10.96
N ASP A 313 8.94 0.54 -11.64
CA ASP A 313 10.04 1.50 -11.58
C ASP A 313 10.48 2.02 -12.97
N GLY A 314 10.15 1.29 -14.03
CA GLY A 314 10.54 1.63 -15.39
C GLY A 314 9.56 2.55 -16.15
N VAL A 315 10.06 3.20 -17.19
CA VAL A 315 9.23 3.96 -18.13
C VAL A 315 8.16 3.07 -18.78
N ASN A 316 8.50 1.83 -19.07
CA ASN A 316 7.63 0.86 -19.73
C ASN A 316 6.55 0.29 -18.79
N ASP A 317 6.66 0.51 -17.46
CA ASP A 317 5.64 0.14 -16.48
C ASP A 317 4.50 1.16 -16.40
N ALA A 318 4.69 2.36 -16.95
CA ALA A 318 3.74 3.47 -16.86
C ALA A 318 2.30 3.11 -17.28
N PRO A 319 2.04 2.34 -18.37
CA PRO A 319 0.69 1.93 -18.72
C PRO A 319 0.02 1.07 -17.64
N ALA A 320 0.75 0.11 -17.04
CA ALA A 320 0.24 -0.74 -15.98
C ALA A 320 -0.02 0.05 -14.68
N LEU A 321 0.90 0.96 -14.31
CA LEU A 321 0.75 1.85 -13.15
C LEU A 321 -0.48 2.75 -13.29
N LYS A 322 -0.68 3.34 -14.48
CA LYS A 322 -1.83 4.21 -14.75
C LYS A 322 -3.16 3.45 -14.77
N ARG A 323 -3.13 2.17 -15.17
CA ARG A 323 -4.33 1.32 -15.28
C ARG A 323 -4.76 0.75 -13.94
N ALA A 324 -3.83 0.48 -13.04
CA ALA A 324 -4.10 -0.04 -11.71
C ALA A 324 -5.04 0.90 -10.91
N ASP A 325 -5.75 0.35 -9.92
CA ASP A 325 -6.55 1.16 -8.98
C ASP A 325 -5.64 2.03 -8.10
N VAL A 326 -4.44 1.52 -7.79
CA VAL A 326 -3.35 2.27 -7.15
C VAL A 326 -2.03 1.95 -7.85
N GLY A 327 -1.54 2.86 -8.67
CA GLY A 327 -0.21 2.78 -9.24
C GLY A 327 0.84 3.22 -8.23
N VAL A 328 1.85 2.38 -7.98
CA VAL A 328 2.90 2.60 -6.98
C VAL A 328 4.26 2.66 -7.66
N ALA A 329 4.92 3.81 -7.60
CA ALA A 329 6.26 3.99 -8.15
C ALA A 329 7.33 3.99 -7.06
N MET A 330 8.54 3.58 -7.45
CA MET A 330 9.73 3.66 -6.61
C MET A 330 10.27 5.09 -6.60
N GLY A 331 10.65 5.61 -5.43
CA GLY A 331 11.12 6.98 -5.27
C GLY A 331 12.60 7.14 -5.61
N GLN A 332 13.42 6.16 -5.26
CA GLN A 332 14.87 6.19 -5.48
C GLN A 332 15.24 5.65 -6.87
N ARG A 333 14.70 4.50 -7.26
CA ARG A 333 15.01 3.81 -8.51
C ARG A 333 14.04 4.11 -9.65
N GLY A 334 12.85 4.60 -9.32
CA GLY A 334 11.80 4.87 -10.30
C GLY A 334 12.23 5.93 -11.31
N SER A 335 11.83 5.74 -12.56
CA SER A 335 11.96 6.77 -13.61
C SER A 335 11.04 7.96 -13.32
N ASP A 336 11.37 9.13 -13.86
CA ASP A 336 10.51 10.31 -13.73
C ASP A 336 9.11 10.03 -14.28
N VAL A 337 9.02 9.29 -15.38
CA VAL A 337 7.74 8.90 -15.99
C VAL A 337 6.92 8.02 -15.07
N SER A 338 7.53 6.98 -14.46
CA SER A 338 6.81 6.11 -13.51
C SER A 338 6.31 6.88 -12.30
N ARG A 339 7.14 7.78 -11.74
CA ARG A 339 6.75 8.64 -10.62
C ARG A 339 5.64 9.63 -10.98
N GLU A 340 5.64 10.14 -12.23
CA GLU A 340 4.62 11.11 -12.68
C GLU A 340 3.24 10.47 -12.85
N VAL A 341 3.16 9.26 -13.37
CA VAL A 341 1.88 8.57 -13.62
C VAL A 341 1.33 7.86 -12.38
N ALA A 342 2.18 7.54 -11.40
CA ALA A 342 1.79 6.82 -10.20
C ALA A 342 0.89 7.65 -9.26
N ASP A 343 0.06 6.95 -8.50
CA ASP A 343 -0.78 7.52 -7.45
C ASP A 343 -0.04 7.63 -6.12
N LEU A 344 0.90 6.71 -5.89
CA LEU A 344 1.72 6.61 -4.68
C LEU A 344 3.19 6.47 -5.06
N VAL A 345 4.07 7.16 -4.34
CA VAL A 345 5.53 7.04 -4.50
C VAL A 345 6.16 6.60 -3.18
N LEU A 346 6.94 5.52 -3.22
CA LEU A 346 7.65 4.99 -2.06
C LEU A 346 9.05 5.60 -1.97
N LEU A 347 9.31 6.45 -0.99
CA LEU A 347 10.61 7.12 -0.85
C LEU A 347 11.77 6.17 -0.51
N ASP A 348 11.47 4.98 -0.01
CA ASP A 348 12.44 3.95 0.38
C ASP A 348 12.40 2.70 -0.51
N ASP A 349 11.60 2.72 -1.57
CA ASP A 349 11.39 1.61 -2.50
C ASP A 349 10.94 0.29 -1.82
N ASN A 350 10.34 0.35 -0.63
CA ASN A 350 10.11 -0.80 0.22
C ASN A 350 8.66 -1.29 0.19
N PHE A 351 8.48 -2.61 -0.02
CA PHE A 351 7.16 -3.24 0.03
C PHE A 351 6.42 -2.99 1.37
N ALA A 352 7.14 -2.99 2.50
CA ALA A 352 6.52 -2.73 3.81
C ALA A 352 5.85 -1.35 3.88
N THR A 353 6.34 -0.37 3.11
CA THR A 353 5.73 0.96 3.00
C THR A 353 4.39 0.94 2.27
N ILE A 354 4.20 0.02 1.31
CA ILE A 354 2.88 -0.20 0.67
C ILE A 354 1.87 -0.70 1.71
N VAL A 355 2.29 -1.65 2.53
CA VAL A 355 1.44 -2.21 3.61
C VAL A 355 1.06 -1.12 4.61
N ALA A 356 2.01 -0.26 4.97
CA ALA A 356 1.75 0.90 5.82
C ALA A 356 0.76 1.89 5.19
N ALA A 357 0.83 2.11 3.89
CA ALA A 357 -0.11 2.97 3.16
C ALA A 357 -1.52 2.36 3.12
N ILE A 358 -1.65 1.05 2.92
CA ILE A 358 -2.94 0.34 2.97
C ILE A 358 -3.55 0.44 4.37
N GLU A 359 -2.76 0.23 5.42
CA GLU A 359 -3.19 0.37 6.81
C GLU A 359 -3.75 1.78 7.08
N GLU A 360 -3.02 2.81 6.65
CA GLU A 360 -3.44 4.19 6.80
C GLU A 360 -4.69 4.51 5.97
N GLY A 361 -4.77 4.03 4.72
CA GLY A 361 -5.95 4.18 3.87
C GLY A 361 -7.21 3.57 4.49
N ARG A 362 -7.11 2.38 5.09
CA ARG A 362 -8.20 1.75 5.86
C ARG A 362 -8.59 2.57 7.09
N SER A 363 -7.60 3.09 7.83
CA SER A 363 -7.83 3.92 9.01
C SER A 363 -8.54 5.23 8.65
N ILE A 364 -8.12 5.90 7.58
CA ILE A 364 -8.77 7.12 7.09
C ILE A 364 -10.24 6.84 6.73
N TYR A 365 -10.49 5.74 6.03
CA TYR A 365 -11.85 5.37 5.66
C TYR A 365 -12.75 5.10 6.89
N GLU A 366 -12.25 4.39 7.90
CA GLU A 366 -12.99 4.20 9.16
C GLU A 366 -13.29 5.53 9.85
N ASN A 367 -12.34 6.45 9.87
CA ASN A 367 -12.56 7.78 10.41
C ASN A 367 -13.64 8.54 9.64
N ILE A 368 -13.63 8.46 8.29
CA ILE A 368 -14.68 9.03 7.46
C ILE A 368 -16.05 8.45 7.84
N GLN A 369 -16.16 7.14 8.01
CA GLN A 369 -17.42 6.52 8.44
C GLN A 369 -17.86 6.99 9.84
N LYS A 370 -16.95 7.10 10.80
CA LYS A 370 -17.24 7.57 12.16
C LYS A 370 -17.83 8.97 12.15
N PHE A 371 -17.14 9.94 11.54
CA PHE A 371 -17.66 11.28 11.54
C PHE A 371 -18.93 11.46 10.68
N LEU A 372 -19.09 10.68 9.60
CA LEU A 372 -20.35 10.67 8.84
C LEU A 372 -21.52 10.15 9.69
N ARG A 373 -21.35 9.03 10.41
CA ARG A 373 -22.38 8.52 11.35
C ARG A 373 -22.75 9.59 12.36
N PHE A 374 -21.77 10.27 12.93
CA PHE A 374 -21.97 11.34 13.90
C PHE A 374 -22.75 12.51 13.27
N LEU A 375 -22.24 13.11 12.18
CA LEU A 375 -22.87 14.26 11.55
C LEU A 375 -24.28 13.97 11.05
N PHE A 376 -24.50 12.84 10.39
CA PHE A 376 -25.84 12.51 9.90
C PHE A 376 -26.82 12.18 11.03
N SER A 377 -26.37 11.62 12.15
CA SER A 377 -27.25 11.38 13.30
C SER A 377 -27.64 12.67 14.01
N THR A 378 -26.74 13.64 14.12
CA THR A 378 -27.03 14.95 14.69
C THR A 378 -27.96 15.75 13.79
N ASN A 379 -27.68 15.86 12.50
CA ASN A 379 -28.55 16.55 11.55
C ASN A 379 -29.94 15.91 11.47
N LEU A 380 -30.04 14.57 11.47
CA LEU A 380 -31.33 13.90 11.49
C LEU A 380 -32.12 14.27 12.76
N SER A 381 -31.46 14.32 13.93
CA SER A 381 -32.13 14.72 15.16
C SER A 381 -32.66 16.14 15.11
N GLU A 382 -31.92 17.08 14.53
CA GLU A 382 -32.34 18.47 14.35
C GLU A 382 -33.53 18.59 13.39
N VAL A 383 -33.45 17.91 12.22
CA VAL A 383 -34.58 17.85 11.26
C VAL A 383 -35.83 17.30 11.93
N LEU A 384 -35.70 16.22 12.71
CA LEU A 384 -36.83 15.62 13.42
C LEU A 384 -37.39 16.53 14.51
N VAL A 385 -36.56 17.23 15.30
CA VAL A 385 -37.00 18.17 16.33
C VAL A 385 -37.75 19.32 15.68
N VAL A 386 -37.25 19.90 14.61
CA VAL A 386 -37.91 21.02 13.91
C VAL A 386 -39.19 20.54 13.24
N ALA A 387 -39.15 19.44 12.47
CA ALA A 387 -40.31 18.94 11.73
C ALA A 387 -41.44 18.42 12.64
N LEU A 388 -41.12 17.56 13.60
CA LEU A 388 -42.11 17.01 14.53
C LEU A 388 -42.53 18.04 15.55
N GLY A 389 -41.66 18.96 15.97
CA GLY A 389 -42.04 20.09 16.81
C GLY A 389 -43.11 20.98 16.17
N MET A 390 -43.03 21.19 14.86
CA MET A 390 -44.09 21.90 14.13
C MET A 390 -45.40 21.11 14.10
N VAL A 391 -45.36 19.84 13.73
CA VAL A 391 -46.56 18.98 13.64
C VAL A 391 -47.22 18.81 15.02
N LEU A 392 -46.43 18.68 16.06
CA LEU A 392 -46.90 18.49 17.42
C LEU A 392 -47.04 19.79 18.23
N ALA A 393 -46.92 20.96 17.58
CA ALA A 393 -46.86 22.26 18.24
C ALA A 393 -48.03 22.52 19.21
N ALA A 394 -49.23 22.11 18.84
CA ALA A 394 -50.39 22.22 19.71
C ALA A 394 -50.30 21.35 20.96
N LEU A 395 -49.72 20.14 20.84
CA LEU A 395 -49.53 19.20 21.94
C LEU A 395 -48.38 19.63 22.87
N LEU A 396 -47.32 20.19 22.28
CA LEU A 396 -46.10 20.62 23.00
C LEU A 396 -46.20 22.04 23.57
N GLY A 397 -47.33 22.75 23.36
CA GLY A 397 -47.49 24.13 23.80
C GLY A 397 -46.59 25.14 23.05
N LEU A 398 -46.12 24.80 21.84
CA LEU A 398 -45.26 25.65 21.02
C LEU A 398 -46.07 26.67 20.22
N ARG A 399 -46.95 27.43 20.91
CA ARG A 399 -47.72 28.53 20.36
C ARG A 399 -47.65 29.74 21.29
N ASP A 400 -47.57 30.93 20.69
CA ASP A 400 -47.65 32.18 21.45
C ASP A 400 -49.10 32.50 21.89
N GLU A 401 -49.29 33.55 22.70
CA GLU A 401 -50.61 33.96 23.18
C GLU A 401 -51.58 34.32 22.04
N ALA A 402 -51.03 34.66 20.85
CA ALA A 402 -51.83 34.93 19.65
C ALA A 402 -52.10 33.65 18.82
N GLY A 403 -51.64 32.49 19.27
CA GLY A 403 -51.85 31.21 18.61
C GLY A 403 -50.85 30.90 17.49
N HIS A 404 -49.83 31.73 17.28
CA HIS A 404 -48.84 31.50 16.24
C HIS A 404 -47.80 30.46 16.66
N LEU A 405 -47.27 29.72 15.67
CA LEU A 405 -46.24 28.73 15.84
C LEU A 405 -44.94 29.35 16.37
N LEU A 406 -44.36 28.70 17.40
CA LEU A 406 -43.04 28.98 17.90
C LEU A 406 -42.09 27.87 17.45
N LEU A 407 -40.89 28.23 16.99
CA LEU A 407 -39.88 27.26 16.55
C LEU A 407 -39.28 26.56 17.77
N PRO A 408 -39.14 25.20 17.74
CA PRO A 408 -38.42 24.45 18.76
C PRO A 408 -36.96 24.88 18.89
N LEU A 409 -36.31 25.10 17.74
CA LEU A 409 -34.98 25.64 17.55
C LEU A 409 -34.96 26.63 16.42
N THR A 410 -34.27 27.75 16.58
CA THR A 410 -34.09 28.73 15.52
C THR A 410 -32.98 28.30 14.54
N ALA A 411 -33.04 28.82 13.31
CA ALA A 411 -31.97 28.57 12.31
C ALA A 411 -30.58 28.97 12.82
N VAL A 412 -30.47 30.06 13.60
CA VAL A 412 -29.19 30.50 14.20
C VAL A 412 -28.67 29.50 15.24
N GLN A 413 -29.56 28.94 16.08
CA GLN A 413 -29.18 27.92 17.05
C GLN A 413 -28.70 26.62 16.36
N ILE A 414 -29.38 26.18 15.30
CA ILE A 414 -29.01 25.03 14.53
C ILE A 414 -27.65 25.25 13.84
N LEU A 415 -27.48 26.43 13.23
CA LEU A 415 -26.18 26.78 12.62
C LEU A 415 -25.03 26.79 13.64
N TRP A 416 -25.30 27.29 14.85
CA TRP A 416 -24.35 27.24 15.95
C TRP A 416 -23.97 25.80 16.32
N ILE A 417 -24.97 24.91 16.43
CA ILE A 417 -24.77 23.50 16.71
C ILE A 417 -23.87 22.88 15.62
N ASN A 418 -24.25 23.02 14.37
CA ASN A 418 -23.54 22.41 13.23
C ASN A 418 -22.11 22.90 13.07
N LEU A 419 -21.83 24.19 13.30
CA LEU A 419 -20.49 24.74 13.11
C LEU A 419 -19.60 24.56 14.36
N VAL A 420 -20.13 24.78 15.54
CA VAL A 420 -19.32 24.84 16.76
C VAL A 420 -19.31 23.50 17.50
N THR A 421 -20.49 22.96 17.78
CA THR A 421 -20.57 21.76 18.61
C THR A 421 -20.49 20.43 17.83
N ASP A 422 -20.78 20.44 16.54
CA ASP A 422 -20.59 19.27 15.66
C ASP A 422 -19.21 19.27 15.02
N GLY A 423 -18.71 20.43 14.62
CA GLY A 423 -17.43 20.55 13.90
C GLY A 423 -16.23 20.01 14.68
N LEU A 424 -16.10 20.36 15.96
CA LEU A 424 -14.97 19.94 16.78
C LEU A 424 -14.95 18.44 17.06
N PRO A 425 -16.05 17.77 17.48
CA PRO A 425 -16.09 16.31 17.62
C PRO A 425 -15.87 15.57 16.30
N ALA A 426 -16.47 16.04 15.20
CA ALA A 426 -16.25 15.45 13.88
C ALA A 426 -14.75 15.51 13.48
N LEU A 427 -14.09 16.64 13.76
CA LEU A 427 -12.67 16.79 13.57
C LEU A 427 -11.87 15.82 14.46
N ALA A 428 -12.22 15.67 15.74
CA ALA A 428 -11.58 14.72 16.63
C ALA A 428 -11.72 13.28 16.12
N LEU A 429 -12.90 12.88 15.66
CA LEU A 429 -13.15 11.57 15.05
C LEU A 429 -12.31 11.34 13.78
N SER A 430 -12.05 12.40 13.01
CA SER A 430 -11.22 12.31 11.81
C SER A 430 -9.74 12.02 12.11
N LEU A 431 -9.30 12.27 13.33
CA LEU A 431 -7.94 12.06 13.82
C LEU A 431 -7.77 10.74 14.61
N ASP A 432 -8.84 10.01 14.82
CA ASP A 432 -8.82 8.81 15.63
C ASP A 432 -7.84 7.75 15.10
N ARG A 433 -7.30 6.95 16.02
CA ARG A 433 -6.45 5.82 15.69
C ARG A 433 -7.30 4.57 15.66
N ASN A 434 -7.18 3.82 14.57
CA ASN A 434 -7.93 2.57 14.38
C ASN A 434 -6.96 1.38 14.44
N PRO A 435 -6.63 0.88 15.63
CA PRO A 435 -5.78 -0.31 15.74
C PRO A 435 -6.52 -1.51 15.14
N GLY A 436 -5.76 -2.42 14.50
CA GLY A 436 -6.31 -3.66 13.98
C GLY A 436 -7.10 -3.53 12.67
N VAL A 437 -6.95 -2.44 11.92
CA VAL A 437 -7.60 -2.30 10.59
C VAL A 437 -7.14 -3.38 9.59
N LEU A 438 -5.95 -3.94 9.80
CA LEU A 438 -5.43 -5.07 9.02
C LEU A 438 -5.86 -6.44 9.57
N ASP A 439 -6.61 -6.51 10.67
CA ASP A 439 -7.18 -7.76 11.17
C ASP A 439 -8.52 -8.11 10.49
N ARG A 440 -9.01 -7.24 9.62
CA ARG A 440 -10.26 -7.40 8.86
C ARG A 440 -9.98 -7.53 7.36
N PRO A 441 -10.84 -8.26 6.61
CA PRO A 441 -10.70 -8.33 5.15
C PRO A 441 -10.91 -6.96 4.50
N PRO A 442 -10.43 -6.76 3.24
CA PRO A 442 -10.71 -5.57 2.47
C PRO A 442 -12.22 -5.36 2.31
N ARG A 443 -12.64 -4.10 2.31
CA ARG A 443 -14.03 -3.80 1.99
C ARG A 443 -14.28 -4.02 0.48
N PRO A 444 -15.50 -4.41 0.10
CA PRO A 444 -15.89 -4.47 -1.31
C PRO A 444 -15.75 -3.08 -1.99
N LYS A 445 -15.36 -3.07 -3.26
CA LYS A 445 -15.10 -1.85 -4.04
C LYS A 445 -16.29 -0.87 -4.06
N GLU A 446 -17.51 -1.41 -4.13
CA GLU A 446 -18.76 -0.65 -4.24
C GLU A 446 -19.47 -0.47 -2.88
N SER A 447 -18.77 -0.66 -1.78
CA SER A 447 -19.39 -0.48 -0.45
C SER A 447 -19.80 0.98 -0.25
N PRO A 448 -21.06 1.25 0.16
CA PRO A 448 -21.47 2.60 0.46
C PRO A 448 -20.74 3.12 1.71
N LEU A 449 -20.48 4.43 1.72
CA LEU A 449 -19.87 5.10 2.89
C LEU A 449 -20.70 4.92 4.16
N LEU A 450 -22.03 4.91 4.01
CA LEU A 450 -22.97 4.55 5.06
C LEU A 450 -23.56 3.18 4.76
N ASP A 451 -22.99 2.15 5.34
CA ASP A 451 -23.48 0.78 5.28
C ASP A 451 -24.75 0.58 6.14
N GLY A 452 -25.37 -0.59 6.04
CA GLY A 452 -26.59 -0.91 6.80
C GLY A 452 -26.48 -0.68 8.30
N PRO A 453 -25.42 -1.14 8.99
CA PRO A 453 -25.16 -0.84 10.40
C PRO A 453 -25.04 0.66 10.68
N SER A 454 -24.31 1.40 9.83
CA SER A 454 -24.16 2.87 9.97
C SER A 454 -25.49 3.58 9.83
N LEU A 455 -26.31 3.19 8.84
CA LEU A 455 -27.63 3.77 8.64
C LEU A 455 -28.56 3.50 9.84
N ARG A 456 -28.53 2.28 10.38
CA ARG A 456 -29.29 1.95 11.62
C ARG A 456 -28.84 2.80 12.80
N PHE A 457 -27.52 2.98 12.97
CA PHE A 457 -26.99 3.86 14.01
C PHE A 457 -27.52 5.29 13.84
N VAL A 458 -27.45 5.87 12.65
CA VAL A 458 -27.96 7.23 12.33
C VAL A 458 -29.43 7.36 12.66
N LEU A 459 -30.26 6.40 12.22
CA LEU A 459 -31.70 6.43 12.43
C LEU A 459 -32.07 6.30 13.92
N LEU A 460 -31.46 5.32 14.63
CA LEU A 460 -31.80 5.07 16.04
C LEU A 460 -31.32 6.21 16.95
N THR A 461 -30.07 6.66 16.77
CA THR A 461 -29.51 7.74 17.60
C THR A 461 -30.15 9.09 17.30
N GLY A 462 -30.41 9.39 16.02
CA GLY A 462 -31.10 10.59 15.62
C GLY A 462 -32.53 10.64 16.15
N ALA A 463 -33.28 9.55 16.04
CA ALA A 463 -34.65 9.45 16.58
C ALA A 463 -34.69 9.52 18.12
N LEU A 464 -33.75 8.84 18.80
CA LEU A 464 -33.64 8.88 20.27
C LEU A 464 -33.35 10.30 20.76
N LYS A 465 -32.38 10.97 20.18
CA LYS A 465 -32.02 12.33 20.54
C LYS A 465 -33.19 13.31 20.29
N ALA A 466 -33.86 13.19 19.14
CA ALA A 466 -35.02 14.00 18.81
C ALA A 466 -36.17 13.74 19.79
N GLY A 467 -36.46 12.49 20.14
CA GLY A 467 -37.50 12.13 21.11
C GLY A 467 -37.25 12.73 22.48
N LEU A 468 -36.00 12.67 22.99
CA LEU A 468 -35.59 13.28 24.24
C LEU A 468 -35.76 14.82 24.21
N ALA A 469 -35.32 15.47 23.11
CA ALA A 469 -35.44 16.91 22.93
C ALA A 469 -36.91 17.37 22.90
N LEU A 470 -37.77 16.65 22.17
CA LEU A 470 -39.21 16.93 22.12
C LEU A 470 -39.89 16.64 23.46
N GLY A 471 -39.39 15.62 24.19
CA GLY A 471 -39.84 15.35 25.57
C GLY A 471 -39.54 16.52 26.52
N LEU A 472 -38.35 17.12 26.42
CA LEU A 472 -37.99 18.31 27.20
C LEU A 472 -38.94 19.47 26.86
N LEU A 473 -39.23 19.71 25.57
CA LEU A 473 -40.15 20.74 25.12
C LEU A 473 -41.59 20.50 25.58
N GLY A 474 -42.00 19.25 25.73
CA GLY A 474 -43.38 18.92 26.19
C GLY A 474 -43.59 18.98 27.71
N PHE A 475 -42.55 18.60 28.47
CA PHE A 475 -42.68 18.46 29.95
C PHE A 475 -42.15 19.66 30.74
N LEU A 476 -41.10 20.34 30.27
CA LEU A 476 -40.46 21.42 31.01
C LEU A 476 -41.26 22.73 31.05
N PRO A 477 -42.05 23.14 30.05
CA PRO A 477 -42.76 24.41 30.10
C PRO A 477 -43.70 24.56 31.30
N GLY A 478 -44.31 23.47 31.73
CA GLY A 478 -45.15 23.46 32.93
C GLY A 478 -44.42 23.74 34.26
N ALA A 479 -43.09 23.48 34.31
CA ALA A 479 -42.30 23.67 35.48
C ALA A 479 -41.46 24.97 35.45
N VAL A 480 -40.91 25.38 34.29
CA VAL A 480 -39.96 26.48 34.22
C VAL A 480 -40.28 27.53 33.16
N GLY A 481 -41.40 27.39 32.45
CA GLY A 481 -41.81 28.27 31.35
C GLY A 481 -41.19 27.85 30.00
N LEU A 482 -41.80 28.37 28.92
CA LEU A 482 -41.47 27.96 27.54
C LEU A 482 -40.05 28.38 27.11
N GLU A 483 -39.64 29.60 27.41
CA GLU A 483 -38.30 30.11 27.04
C GLU A 483 -37.20 29.31 27.72
N ALA A 484 -37.35 28.97 29.00
CA ALA A 484 -36.41 28.15 29.69
C ALA A 484 -36.39 26.70 29.16
N ALA A 485 -37.52 26.16 28.75
CA ALA A 485 -37.62 24.86 28.10
C ALA A 485 -36.93 24.82 26.70
N GLN A 486 -37.11 25.87 25.90
CA GLN A 486 -36.41 26.03 24.60
C GLN A 486 -34.90 26.16 24.80
N SER A 487 -34.43 26.94 25.80
CA SER A 487 -33.04 27.08 26.17
C SER A 487 -32.44 25.73 26.64
N ALA A 488 -33.16 25.01 27.50
CA ALA A 488 -32.75 23.66 27.97
C ALA A 488 -32.64 22.66 26.80
N THR A 489 -33.57 22.72 25.87
CA THR A 489 -33.53 21.86 24.67
C THR A 489 -32.35 22.20 23.78
N PHE A 490 -32.05 23.47 23.55
CA PHE A 490 -30.86 23.89 22.82
C PHE A 490 -29.58 23.36 23.49
N HIS A 491 -29.42 23.55 24.81
CA HIS A 491 -28.26 23.04 25.53
C HIS A 491 -28.17 21.50 25.49
N PHE A 492 -29.30 20.81 25.62
CA PHE A 492 -29.35 19.35 25.46
C PHE A 492 -28.89 18.93 24.06
N MET A 493 -29.38 19.60 23.00
CA MET A 493 -28.98 19.29 21.63
C MET A 493 -27.49 19.57 21.41
N ALA A 494 -26.96 20.68 21.93
CA ALA A 494 -25.56 21.08 21.79
C ALA A 494 -24.59 20.19 22.57
N ILE A 495 -24.91 19.85 23.83
CA ILE A 495 -24.01 19.10 24.70
C ILE A 495 -24.22 17.60 24.55
N GLY A 496 -25.48 17.17 24.40
CA GLY A 496 -25.83 15.75 24.30
C GLY A 496 -25.16 15.03 23.16
N GLN A 497 -24.86 15.73 22.04
CA GLN A 497 -24.18 15.12 20.90
C GLN A 497 -22.74 14.71 21.16
N LEU A 498 -22.06 15.28 22.16
CA LEU A 498 -20.72 14.85 22.56
C LEU A 498 -20.74 13.38 23.02
N PHE A 499 -21.82 12.93 23.68
CA PHE A 499 -21.97 11.52 24.05
C PHE A 499 -22.19 10.65 22.81
N PHE A 500 -22.89 11.12 21.80
CA PHE A 500 -23.09 10.40 20.54
C PHE A 500 -21.81 10.35 19.71
N ALA A 501 -20.97 11.40 19.74
CA ALA A 501 -19.64 11.37 19.14
C ALA A 501 -18.76 10.26 19.72
N TYR A 502 -18.84 10.05 21.05
CA TYR A 502 -18.09 8.98 21.69
C TYR A 502 -18.58 7.57 21.30
N ALA A 503 -19.85 7.42 20.95
CA ALA A 503 -20.45 6.16 20.55
C ALA A 503 -20.31 5.85 19.02
N ALA A 504 -19.96 6.84 18.21
CA ALA A 504 -19.85 6.72 16.76
C ALA A 504 -18.54 6.05 16.33
#